data_8b52365af3b5bbaedc91c9b68b6736f7
#
_entry.id   8b52365af3b5bbaedc91c9b68b6736f7
#
_cell.length_a   1.000
_cell.length_b   1.000
_cell.length_c   1.000
_cell.angle_alpha   90.00
_cell.angle_beta   90.00
_cell.angle_gamma   90.00
#
_symmetry.space_group_name_H-M   'P 1'
#
loop_
_entity.id
_entity.type
_entity.pdbx_description
1 polymer ?
#
loop_
_entity_poly.entity_id
_entity_poly.type
_entity_poly.pdbx_seq_one_letter_code
_entity_poly.pdbx_strand_id
1 'polypeptide(L)'
;MNIKIETESKYYCMEPEKLIDRCEKLGFKKIKNITEDDEYFTDIDSLFIKNRTCLRIRKIDNKDMEVTFKGKSLELLGQYSKLENSITTNIKDYENYISLFESLGYYSYVNVNKERLIYSYDDHEFIYSVMIDKINGIGGFVEFELIANQEDYSKDTLMEELNNFVHKFDGISLREATEPYRDITAKHIYKKYFLDKDKELYINVDEVIINLEKDFYKKNKTKISEILGNKIKWGQFKLCDSEELEELVDDYFANKIFNTNELLVIFKLLEDIDYKKHFITKANKYFYEGFLKKLNIDIEDIIYDDKDLPKEKIKTSIYLNGDLKSIVQSLLIIINVG
;
A
#
# COMPACT_ATOMS: atom_id res chain seq x y z
N MET A 1 6.48 -23.32 -28.02
CA MET A 1 6.82 -22.24 -27.07
C MET A 1 7.01 -22.95 -25.74
N ASN A 2 8.23 -23.13 -25.26
CA ASN A 2 8.45 -23.85 -23.98
C ASN A 2 7.92 -22.96 -22.86
N ILE A 3 6.79 -23.31 -22.29
CA ILE A 3 6.24 -22.64 -21.12
C ILE A 3 6.96 -23.20 -19.90
N LYS A 4 7.61 -22.33 -19.13
CA LYS A 4 8.23 -22.71 -17.86
C LYS A 4 7.17 -22.64 -16.75
N ILE A 5 7.19 -23.62 -15.87
CA ILE A 5 6.43 -23.61 -14.62
C ILE A 5 7.39 -23.31 -13.49
N GLU A 6 6.95 -22.44 -12.61
CA GLU A 6 7.61 -22.07 -11.37
C GLU A 6 6.79 -22.62 -10.20
N THR A 7 7.46 -23.35 -9.32
CA THR A 7 6.87 -23.88 -8.09
C THR A 7 7.70 -23.39 -6.92
N GLU A 8 7.08 -22.76 -5.94
CA GLU A 8 7.78 -22.10 -4.82
C GLU A 8 7.22 -22.50 -3.46
N SER A 9 8.07 -22.50 -2.45
CA SER A 9 7.68 -22.56 -1.04
C SER A 9 8.46 -21.53 -0.23
N LYS A 10 7.82 -20.98 0.81
CA LYS A 10 8.35 -19.87 1.60
C LYS A 10 8.41 -20.25 3.07
N TYR A 11 9.48 -19.81 3.74
CA TYR A 11 9.68 -20.05 5.17
C TYR A 11 10.20 -18.80 5.87
N TYR A 12 9.81 -18.61 7.14
CA TYR A 12 10.55 -17.76 8.06
C TYR A 12 11.91 -18.41 8.32
N CYS A 13 12.98 -17.60 8.27
CA CYS A 13 14.33 -18.05 8.51
C CYS A 13 15.00 -17.21 9.60
N MET A 14 15.37 -17.86 10.70
CA MET A 14 16.09 -17.21 11.81
C MET A 14 17.60 -17.32 11.69
N GLU A 15 18.11 -18.16 10.76
CA GLU A 15 19.52 -18.50 10.64
C GLU A 15 20.00 -18.36 9.19
N PRO A 16 19.96 -17.14 8.59
CA PRO A 16 20.31 -16.93 7.18
C PRO A 16 21.75 -17.34 6.86
N GLU A 17 22.68 -17.20 7.79
CA GLU A 17 24.09 -17.61 7.61
C GLU A 17 24.23 -19.11 7.39
N LYS A 18 23.43 -19.92 8.10
CA LYS A 18 23.42 -21.38 7.90
C LYS A 18 22.87 -21.78 6.54
N LEU A 19 21.88 -20.99 6.02
CA LEU A 19 21.39 -21.19 4.66
C LEU A 19 22.46 -20.90 3.62
N ILE A 20 23.19 -19.80 3.78
CA ILE A 20 24.30 -19.41 2.90
C ILE A 20 25.34 -20.52 2.86
N ASP A 21 25.84 -20.94 4.04
CA ASP A 21 26.82 -22.01 4.15
C ASP A 21 26.32 -23.33 3.51
N ARG A 22 25.04 -23.63 3.67
CA ARG A 22 24.44 -24.84 3.09
C ARG A 22 24.34 -24.74 1.56
N CYS A 23 23.92 -23.59 1.00
CA CYS A 23 23.93 -23.36 -0.44
C CYS A 23 25.31 -23.58 -1.05
N GLU A 24 26.36 -23.02 -0.45
CA GLU A 24 27.74 -23.18 -0.92
C GLU A 24 28.20 -24.62 -0.86
N LYS A 25 27.91 -25.34 0.22
CA LYS A 25 28.26 -26.79 0.37
C LYS A 25 27.52 -27.67 -0.62
N LEU A 26 26.30 -27.31 -1.03
CA LEU A 26 25.49 -28.02 -2.03
C LEU A 26 25.87 -27.65 -3.47
N GLY A 27 26.83 -26.71 -3.67
CA GLY A 27 27.28 -26.30 -4.99
C GLY A 27 26.43 -25.22 -5.67
N PHE A 28 25.53 -24.60 -4.95
CA PHE A 28 24.79 -23.45 -5.47
C PHE A 28 25.71 -22.26 -5.70
N LYS A 29 25.49 -21.56 -6.79
CA LYS A 29 26.24 -20.35 -7.12
C LYS A 29 25.44 -19.12 -6.68
N LYS A 30 26.13 -18.19 -6.02
CA LYS A 30 25.60 -16.88 -5.74
C LYS A 30 25.41 -16.13 -7.07
N ILE A 31 24.18 -15.74 -7.35
CA ILE A 31 23.80 -15.05 -8.59
C ILE A 31 23.87 -13.54 -8.40
N LYS A 32 23.16 -13.01 -7.37
CA LYS A 32 23.12 -11.57 -7.11
C LYS A 32 22.66 -11.28 -5.68
N ASN A 33 22.95 -10.07 -5.26
CA ASN A 33 22.38 -9.45 -4.06
C ASN A 33 21.74 -8.14 -4.50
N ILE A 34 20.45 -7.98 -4.26
CA ILE A 34 19.63 -6.85 -4.72
C ILE A 34 18.75 -6.30 -3.61
N THR A 35 18.36 -5.05 -3.76
CA THR A 35 17.27 -4.46 -2.99
C THR A 35 16.02 -4.43 -3.84
N GLU A 36 14.89 -4.83 -3.27
CA GLU A 36 13.58 -4.74 -3.90
C GLU A 36 12.65 -3.90 -3.02
N ASP A 37 12.01 -2.90 -3.63
CA ASP A 37 10.97 -2.10 -3.02
C ASP A 37 9.67 -2.35 -3.78
N ASP A 38 8.82 -3.17 -3.20
CA ASP A 38 7.57 -3.65 -3.78
C ASP A 38 6.42 -2.80 -3.27
N GLU A 39 5.76 -2.07 -4.15
CA GLU A 39 4.51 -1.38 -3.85
C GLU A 39 3.33 -2.16 -4.40
N TYR A 40 2.42 -2.57 -3.51
CA TYR A 40 1.23 -3.35 -3.85
C TYR A 40 0.00 -2.46 -3.91
N PHE A 41 -0.86 -2.71 -4.89
CA PHE A 41 -2.07 -1.93 -5.14
C PHE A 41 -3.32 -2.80 -5.01
N THR A 42 -4.42 -2.14 -4.65
CA THR A 42 -5.77 -2.72 -4.67
C THR A 42 -6.79 -1.65 -5.05
N ASP A 43 -7.97 -2.08 -5.48
CA ASP A 43 -9.14 -1.20 -5.62
C ASP A 43 -9.76 -0.88 -4.25
N ILE A 44 -10.71 0.04 -4.24
CA ILE A 44 -11.37 0.50 -3.02
C ILE A 44 -12.15 -0.62 -2.30
N ASP A 45 -12.66 -1.60 -3.05
CA ASP A 45 -13.37 -2.76 -2.49
C ASP A 45 -12.42 -3.87 -2.06
N SER A 46 -11.12 -3.65 -2.17
CA SER A 46 -10.04 -4.59 -1.80
C SER A 46 -10.11 -5.93 -2.56
N LEU A 47 -10.61 -5.92 -3.79
CA LEU A 47 -10.82 -7.13 -4.58
C LEU A 47 -9.53 -7.89 -4.87
N PHE A 48 -8.40 -7.19 -5.04
CA PHE A 48 -7.10 -7.85 -5.27
C PHE A 48 -6.63 -8.62 -4.04
N ILE A 49 -6.97 -8.13 -2.84
CA ILE A 49 -6.66 -8.81 -1.59
C ILE A 49 -7.59 -10.00 -1.40
N LYS A 50 -8.90 -9.77 -1.47
CA LYS A 50 -9.95 -10.79 -1.32
C LYS A 50 -9.81 -11.94 -2.34
N ASN A 51 -9.43 -11.62 -3.57
CA ASN A 51 -9.26 -12.61 -4.64
C ASN A 51 -7.86 -13.24 -4.69
N ARG A 52 -6.94 -12.87 -3.80
CA ARG A 52 -5.55 -13.33 -3.79
C ARG A 52 -4.82 -13.07 -5.12
N THR A 53 -5.19 -12.00 -5.82
CA THR A 53 -4.50 -11.47 -6.98
C THR A 53 -3.47 -10.42 -6.56
N CYS A 54 -2.59 -10.00 -7.46
CA CYS A 54 -1.53 -9.05 -7.14
C CYS A 54 -1.37 -8.06 -8.28
N LEU A 55 -1.41 -6.77 -7.97
CA LEU A 55 -0.91 -5.69 -8.81
C LEU A 55 0.24 -5.03 -8.04
N ARG A 56 1.43 -4.97 -8.65
CA ARG A 56 2.65 -4.55 -7.96
C ARG A 56 3.54 -3.72 -8.89
N ILE A 57 4.15 -2.69 -8.34
CA ILE A 57 5.34 -2.05 -8.91
C ILE A 57 6.52 -2.44 -8.03
N ARG A 58 7.57 -2.99 -8.62
CA ARG A 58 8.83 -3.36 -7.97
C ARG A 58 9.95 -2.47 -8.48
N LYS A 59 10.62 -1.78 -7.57
CA LYS A 59 11.90 -1.10 -7.88
C LYS A 59 13.04 -2.02 -7.48
N ILE A 60 14.01 -2.19 -8.37
CA ILE A 60 15.16 -3.06 -8.18
C ILE A 60 16.41 -2.18 -8.16
N ASP A 61 17.15 -2.20 -7.03
CA ASP A 61 18.36 -1.40 -6.78
C ASP A 61 18.20 0.11 -7.10
N ASN A 62 16.98 0.63 -7.05
CA ASN A 62 16.63 1.99 -7.50
C ASN A 62 17.09 2.34 -8.92
N LYS A 63 17.21 1.35 -9.80
CA LYS A 63 17.64 1.49 -11.21
C LYS A 63 16.59 1.02 -12.19
N ASP A 64 16.10 -0.18 -11.97
CA ASP A 64 15.11 -0.81 -12.82
C ASP A 64 13.76 -0.89 -12.11
N MET A 65 12.71 -1.04 -12.89
CA MET A 65 11.35 -1.17 -12.40
C MET A 65 10.62 -2.28 -13.14
N GLU A 66 9.82 -3.03 -12.42
CA GLU A 66 8.93 -4.05 -12.95
C GLU A 66 7.50 -3.78 -12.51
N VAL A 67 6.58 -3.77 -13.44
CA VAL A 67 5.13 -3.71 -13.19
C VAL A 67 4.56 -5.08 -13.43
N THR A 68 3.95 -5.68 -12.41
CA THR A 68 3.47 -7.07 -12.46
C THR A 68 2.01 -7.16 -12.07
N PHE A 69 1.23 -7.88 -12.88
CA PHE A 69 -0.08 -8.39 -12.47
C PHE A 69 -0.06 -9.91 -12.41
N LYS A 70 -0.41 -10.47 -11.23
CA LYS A 70 -0.61 -11.91 -11.03
C LYS A 70 -2.10 -12.19 -10.82
N GLY A 71 -2.71 -12.93 -11.74
CA GLY A 71 -4.11 -13.33 -11.68
C GLY A 71 -4.40 -14.37 -10.60
N LYS A 72 -5.67 -14.80 -10.50
CA LYS A 72 -6.05 -15.96 -9.71
C LYS A 72 -5.37 -17.22 -10.25
N SER A 73 -5.02 -18.16 -9.35
CA SER A 73 -4.66 -19.50 -9.78
C SER A 73 -5.84 -20.12 -10.53
N LEU A 74 -5.65 -20.43 -11.79
CA LEU A 74 -6.67 -21.11 -12.60
C LEU A 74 -6.51 -22.63 -12.36
N GLU A 75 -7.51 -23.24 -11.74
CA GLU A 75 -7.64 -24.70 -11.70
C GLU A 75 -8.19 -25.23 -13.05
N LEU A 76 -7.60 -24.81 -14.15
CA LEU A 76 -7.93 -25.35 -15.46
C LEU A 76 -7.03 -26.58 -15.70
N LEU A 77 -7.63 -27.74 -15.78
CA LEU A 77 -6.97 -29.02 -16.14
C LEU A 77 -5.90 -29.47 -15.13
N GLY A 78 -6.09 -29.20 -13.83
CA GLY A 78 -5.13 -29.61 -12.79
C GLY A 78 -3.84 -28.78 -12.73
N GLN A 79 -3.79 -27.64 -13.44
CA GLN A 79 -2.66 -26.74 -13.43
C GLN A 79 -2.89 -25.56 -12.50
N TYR A 80 -2.00 -25.39 -11.52
CA TYR A 80 -1.99 -24.22 -10.61
C TYR A 80 -0.96 -23.17 -11.09
N SER A 81 -1.01 -22.82 -12.35
CA SER A 81 -0.25 -21.69 -12.83
C SER A 81 -1.05 -20.41 -12.62
N LYS A 82 -0.42 -19.40 -12.01
CA LYS A 82 -0.95 -18.04 -12.02
C LYS A 82 -0.56 -17.40 -13.35
N LEU A 83 -1.53 -16.81 -14.05
CA LEU A 83 -1.19 -15.95 -15.16
C LEU A 83 -0.42 -14.75 -14.58
N GLU A 84 0.83 -14.64 -14.96
CA GLU A 84 1.69 -13.50 -14.63
C GLU A 84 1.97 -12.69 -15.90
N ASN A 85 1.67 -11.38 -15.80
CA ASN A 85 2.04 -10.41 -16.83
C ASN A 85 2.97 -9.40 -16.18
N SER A 86 4.21 -9.38 -16.63
CA SER A 86 5.25 -8.47 -16.13
C SER A 86 5.80 -7.61 -17.26
N ILE A 87 6.01 -6.34 -16.98
CA ILE A 87 6.63 -5.37 -17.87
C ILE A 87 7.82 -4.77 -17.14
N THR A 88 9.02 -4.97 -17.67
CA THR A 88 10.22 -4.27 -17.19
C THR A 88 10.31 -2.92 -17.87
N THR A 89 10.52 -1.87 -17.10
CA THR A 89 10.58 -0.49 -17.58
C THR A 89 11.57 0.35 -16.75
N ASN A 90 11.73 1.61 -17.10
CA ASN A 90 12.66 2.51 -16.43
C ASN A 90 12.06 3.07 -15.14
N ILE A 91 12.87 3.19 -14.09
CA ILE A 91 12.46 3.79 -12.80
C ILE A 91 11.90 5.21 -12.97
N LYS A 92 12.28 5.95 -14.01
CA LYS A 92 11.78 7.30 -14.31
C LYS A 92 10.28 7.32 -14.64
N ASP A 93 9.72 6.19 -15.03
CA ASP A 93 8.29 6.07 -15.36
C ASP A 93 7.42 5.79 -14.12
N TYR A 94 8.03 5.69 -12.95
CA TYR A 94 7.33 5.33 -11.71
C TYR A 94 6.10 6.21 -11.45
N GLU A 95 6.25 7.54 -11.46
CA GLU A 95 5.15 8.47 -11.19
C GLU A 95 4.05 8.39 -12.25
N ASN A 96 4.39 8.08 -13.49
CA ASN A 96 3.41 7.87 -14.58
C ASN A 96 2.56 6.63 -14.31
N TYR A 97 3.15 5.54 -13.83
CA TYR A 97 2.41 4.32 -13.47
C TYR A 97 1.55 4.52 -12.23
N ILE A 98 2.03 5.26 -11.21
CA ILE A 98 1.22 5.62 -10.04
C ILE A 98 -0.01 6.40 -10.50
N SER A 99 0.17 7.48 -11.27
CA SER A 99 -0.93 8.29 -11.79
C SER A 99 -1.91 7.49 -12.64
N LEU A 100 -1.40 6.55 -13.46
CA LEU A 100 -2.25 5.65 -14.25
C LEU A 100 -3.08 4.73 -13.34
N PHE A 101 -2.48 4.11 -12.33
CA PHE A 101 -3.18 3.20 -11.42
C PHE A 101 -4.25 3.94 -10.60
N GLU A 102 -3.92 5.11 -10.07
CA GLU A 102 -4.89 5.97 -9.36
C GLU A 102 -6.05 6.38 -10.28
N SER A 103 -5.76 6.74 -11.54
CA SER A 103 -6.79 7.06 -12.54
C SER A 103 -7.70 5.87 -12.87
N LEU A 104 -7.19 4.64 -12.74
CA LEU A 104 -7.94 3.39 -12.90
C LEU A 104 -8.66 2.97 -11.60
N GLY A 105 -8.51 3.70 -10.50
CA GLY A 105 -9.11 3.40 -9.21
C GLY A 105 -8.34 2.38 -8.36
N TYR A 106 -7.04 2.23 -8.61
CA TYR A 106 -6.16 1.39 -7.80
C TYR A 106 -5.28 2.23 -6.91
N TYR A 107 -5.26 1.90 -5.63
CA TYR A 107 -4.56 2.65 -4.60
C TYR A 107 -3.48 1.81 -3.96
N SER A 108 -2.39 2.46 -3.59
CA SER A 108 -1.31 1.81 -2.85
C SER A 108 -1.83 1.27 -1.51
N TYR A 109 -1.58 -0.03 -1.26
CA TYR A 109 -2.04 -0.73 -0.07
C TYR A 109 -0.91 -0.90 0.95
N VAL A 110 0.23 -1.41 0.51
CA VAL A 110 1.38 -1.67 1.38
C VAL A 110 2.68 -1.69 0.57
N ASN A 111 3.75 -1.25 1.21
CA ASN A 111 5.11 -1.34 0.67
C ASN A 111 5.90 -2.42 1.40
N VAL A 112 6.59 -3.27 0.64
CA VAL A 112 7.50 -4.30 1.15
C VAL A 112 8.91 -4.00 0.67
N ASN A 113 9.76 -3.54 1.59
CA ASN A 113 11.16 -3.27 1.30
C ASN A 113 12.01 -4.44 1.81
N LYS A 114 12.80 -5.04 0.93
CA LYS A 114 13.62 -6.21 1.26
C LYS A 114 14.99 -6.20 0.58
N GLU A 115 15.96 -6.75 1.27
CA GLU A 115 17.24 -7.16 0.72
C GLU A 115 17.13 -8.65 0.33
N ARG A 116 17.47 -9.00 -0.92
CA ARG A 116 17.36 -10.36 -1.46
C ARG A 116 18.70 -10.87 -1.95
N LEU A 117 19.14 -11.98 -1.40
CA LEU A 117 20.32 -12.71 -1.83
C LEU A 117 19.88 -13.98 -2.57
N ILE A 118 20.32 -14.14 -3.82
CA ILE A 118 19.89 -15.24 -4.71
C ILE A 118 21.04 -16.20 -4.95
N TYR A 119 20.78 -17.46 -4.64
CA TYR A 119 21.60 -18.60 -5.05
C TYR A 119 20.84 -19.45 -6.06
N SER A 120 21.53 -20.03 -7.04
CA SER A 120 20.93 -20.94 -8.02
C SER A 120 21.83 -22.13 -8.35
N TYR A 121 21.17 -23.23 -8.68
CA TYR A 121 21.81 -24.47 -9.15
C TYR A 121 20.98 -25.03 -10.32
N ASP A 122 21.64 -25.37 -11.44
CA ASP A 122 21.02 -25.91 -12.63
C ASP A 122 21.59 -27.32 -12.84
N ASP A 123 20.77 -28.35 -12.80
CA ASP A 123 21.15 -29.75 -13.05
C ASP A 123 20.74 -30.20 -14.47
N HIS A 124 20.34 -29.26 -15.33
CA HIS A 124 19.85 -29.46 -16.70
C HIS A 124 18.42 -29.98 -16.81
N GLU A 125 17.84 -30.48 -15.75
CA GLU A 125 16.44 -30.91 -15.66
C GLU A 125 15.60 -29.82 -14.96
N PHE A 126 16.13 -29.32 -13.84
CA PHE A 126 15.51 -28.28 -13.03
C PHE A 126 16.48 -27.13 -12.77
N ILE A 127 15.93 -25.94 -12.62
CA ILE A 127 16.66 -24.82 -12.06
C ILE A 127 16.14 -24.61 -10.63
N TYR A 128 17.01 -24.77 -9.65
CA TYR A 128 16.74 -24.56 -8.24
C TYR A 128 17.23 -23.19 -7.83
N SER A 129 16.39 -22.44 -7.15
CA SER A 129 16.75 -21.14 -6.59
C SER A 129 16.50 -21.10 -5.09
N VAL A 130 17.42 -20.50 -4.34
CA VAL A 130 17.28 -20.18 -2.92
C VAL A 130 17.37 -18.67 -2.80
N MET A 131 16.25 -18.02 -2.46
CA MET A 131 16.16 -16.59 -2.28
C MET A 131 16.08 -16.28 -0.79
N ILE A 132 17.16 -15.74 -0.24
CA ILE A 132 17.27 -15.37 1.18
C ILE A 132 16.90 -13.90 1.30
N ASP A 133 15.78 -13.63 1.97
CA ASP A 133 15.18 -12.33 2.07
C ASP A 133 15.28 -11.77 3.49
N LYS A 134 15.61 -10.50 3.59
CA LYS A 134 15.48 -9.72 4.82
C LYS A 134 14.49 -8.60 4.58
N ILE A 135 13.31 -8.72 5.18
CA ILE A 135 12.27 -7.68 5.09
C ILE A 135 12.49 -6.69 6.22
N ASN A 136 12.60 -5.41 5.85
CA ASN A 136 12.89 -4.34 6.78
C ASN A 136 11.82 -4.25 7.90
N GLY A 137 12.27 -4.30 9.14
CA GLY A 137 11.43 -4.23 10.35
C GLY A 137 10.62 -5.50 10.66
N ILE A 138 10.67 -6.56 9.83
CA ILE A 138 9.88 -7.79 10.01
C ILE A 138 10.77 -8.99 10.33
N GLY A 139 11.78 -9.26 9.50
CA GLY A 139 12.71 -10.38 9.76
C GLY A 139 13.20 -11.07 8.51
N GLY A 140 13.80 -12.24 8.72
CA GLY A 140 14.39 -13.08 7.68
C GLY A 140 13.42 -14.12 7.14
N PHE A 141 13.54 -14.36 5.83
CA PHE A 141 12.77 -15.36 5.10
C PHE A 141 13.64 -16.09 4.10
N VAL A 142 13.15 -17.21 3.61
CA VAL A 142 13.70 -17.88 2.44
C VAL A 142 12.58 -18.35 1.54
N GLU A 143 12.75 -18.16 0.24
CA GLU A 143 11.93 -18.77 -0.81
C GLU A 143 12.79 -19.83 -1.52
N PHE A 144 12.27 -21.05 -1.59
CA PHE A 144 12.80 -22.12 -2.42
C PHE A 144 11.96 -22.20 -3.68
N GLU A 145 12.59 -22.11 -4.82
CA GLU A 145 11.93 -22.09 -6.13
C GLU A 145 12.50 -23.18 -7.01
N LEU A 146 11.61 -23.85 -7.72
CA LEU A 146 11.91 -24.85 -8.74
C LEU A 146 11.30 -24.41 -10.05
N ILE A 147 12.13 -24.31 -11.10
CA ILE A 147 11.68 -23.99 -12.46
C ILE A 147 11.91 -25.20 -13.35
N ALA A 148 10.86 -25.63 -14.05
CA ALA A 148 10.87 -26.73 -15.01
C ALA A 148 10.13 -26.37 -16.30
N ASN A 149 10.26 -27.18 -17.36
CA ASN A 149 9.42 -27.07 -18.54
C ASN A 149 8.04 -27.69 -18.26
N GLN A 150 6.97 -26.97 -18.60
CA GLN A 150 5.60 -27.36 -18.28
C GLN A 150 5.17 -28.71 -18.90
N GLU A 151 5.72 -29.04 -20.07
CA GLU A 151 5.30 -30.21 -20.83
C GLU A 151 5.87 -31.52 -20.25
N ASP A 152 6.88 -31.44 -19.37
CA ASP A 152 7.68 -32.59 -18.95
C ASP A 152 7.18 -33.20 -17.62
N TYR A 153 6.46 -32.42 -16.75
CA TYR A 153 6.17 -32.81 -15.39
C TYR A 153 4.74 -32.51 -14.96
N SER A 154 4.20 -33.43 -14.13
CA SER A 154 2.96 -33.20 -13.40
C SER A 154 3.20 -32.24 -12.21
N LYS A 155 2.14 -31.58 -11.73
CA LYS A 155 2.21 -30.77 -10.53
C LYS A 155 2.70 -31.56 -9.32
N ASP A 156 2.17 -32.77 -9.14
CA ASP A 156 2.53 -33.60 -7.98
C ASP A 156 4.01 -33.95 -8.00
N THR A 157 4.56 -34.24 -9.17
CA THR A 157 6.00 -34.46 -9.36
C THR A 157 6.82 -33.23 -9.00
N LEU A 158 6.39 -32.03 -9.45
CA LEU A 158 7.11 -30.77 -9.14
C LEU A 158 7.02 -30.44 -7.64
N MET A 159 5.88 -30.70 -6.99
CA MET A 159 5.73 -30.49 -5.55
C MET A 159 6.58 -31.48 -4.74
N GLU A 160 6.66 -32.74 -5.17
CA GLU A 160 7.52 -33.75 -4.55
C GLU A 160 8.99 -33.33 -4.67
N GLU A 161 9.42 -32.91 -5.87
CA GLU A 161 10.80 -32.46 -6.09
C GLU A 161 11.12 -31.18 -5.31
N LEU A 162 10.19 -30.22 -5.22
CA LEU A 162 10.37 -29.05 -4.38
C LEU A 162 10.53 -29.44 -2.90
N ASN A 163 9.75 -30.40 -2.40
CA ASN A 163 9.89 -30.90 -1.04
C ASN A 163 11.24 -31.58 -0.81
N ASN A 164 11.69 -32.42 -1.76
CA ASN A 164 13.01 -33.06 -1.73
C ASN A 164 14.12 -32.00 -1.73
N PHE A 165 13.93 -30.93 -2.49
CA PHE A 165 14.86 -29.81 -2.51
C PHE A 165 14.94 -29.12 -1.15
N VAL A 166 13.81 -28.80 -0.54
CA VAL A 166 13.76 -28.17 0.80
C VAL A 166 14.42 -29.06 1.85
N HIS A 167 14.22 -30.38 1.79
CA HIS A 167 14.83 -31.35 2.73
C HIS A 167 16.37 -31.34 2.69
N LYS A 168 17.01 -30.86 1.60
CA LYS A 168 18.48 -30.67 1.58
C LYS A 168 18.94 -29.63 2.59
N PHE A 169 18.03 -28.83 3.13
CA PHE A 169 18.27 -27.79 4.14
C PHE A 169 17.80 -28.18 5.55
N ASP A 170 17.48 -29.45 5.78
CA ASP A 170 17.13 -29.95 7.09
C ASP A 170 18.19 -29.63 8.14
N GLY A 171 17.75 -29.34 9.37
CA GLY A 171 18.61 -28.92 10.47
C GLY A 171 18.82 -27.40 10.55
N ILE A 172 18.24 -26.62 9.61
CA ILE A 172 18.12 -25.18 9.72
C ILE A 172 16.73 -24.85 10.26
N SER A 173 16.63 -23.89 11.19
CA SER A 173 15.33 -23.51 11.78
C SER A 173 14.48 -22.75 10.78
N LEU A 174 13.62 -23.48 10.06
CA LEU A 174 12.66 -22.97 9.10
C LEU A 174 11.23 -23.22 9.61
N ARG A 175 10.37 -22.23 9.44
CA ARG A 175 8.94 -22.35 9.72
C ARG A 175 8.16 -21.86 8.49
N GLU A 176 7.32 -22.70 7.94
CA GLU A 176 6.53 -22.37 6.75
C GLU A 176 5.79 -21.05 6.88
N ALA A 177 5.82 -20.25 5.82
CA ALA A 177 5.13 -18.97 5.69
C ALA A 177 4.17 -19.03 4.48
N THR A 178 2.93 -19.37 4.73
CA THR A 178 1.90 -19.58 3.70
C THR A 178 1.34 -18.29 3.12
N GLU A 179 1.58 -17.14 3.79
CA GLU A 179 1.06 -15.84 3.37
C GLU A 179 2.05 -15.10 2.48
N PRO A 180 1.57 -14.33 1.49
CA PRO A 180 2.42 -13.43 0.71
C PRO A 180 3.09 -12.36 1.61
N TYR A 181 4.26 -11.86 1.23
CA TYR A 181 4.95 -10.79 1.95
C TYR A 181 4.08 -9.55 2.13
N ARG A 182 3.22 -9.22 1.15
CA ARG A 182 2.22 -8.16 1.24
C ARG A 182 1.35 -8.30 2.50
N ASP A 183 0.79 -9.49 2.72
CA ASP A 183 -0.16 -9.73 3.81
C ASP A 183 0.56 -9.83 5.16
N ILE A 184 1.76 -10.44 5.19
CA ILE A 184 2.62 -10.46 6.38
C ILE A 184 2.98 -9.04 6.80
N THR A 185 3.34 -8.17 5.84
CA THR A 185 3.71 -6.77 6.12
C THR A 185 2.52 -5.96 6.61
N ALA A 186 1.36 -6.10 5.96
CA ALA A 186 0.13 -5.41 6.38
C ALA A 186 -0.27 -5.81 7.82
N LYS A 187 -0.22 -7.11 8.15
CA LYS A 187 -0.47 -7.61 9.51
C LYS A 187 0.53 -7.09 10.53
N HIS A 188 1.81 -6.99 10.15
CA HIS A 188 2.83 -6.41 11.02
C HIS A 188 2.55 -4.94 11.33
N ILE A 189 2.21 -4.14 10.30
CA ILE A 189 1.85 -2.73 10.44
C ILE A 189 0.61 -2.58 11.33
N TYR A 190 -0.45 -3.35 11.06
CA TYR A 190 -1.68 -3.34 11.85
C TYR A 190 -1.40 -3.63 13.31
N LYS A 191 -0.68 -4.74 13.59
CA LYS A 191 -0.33 -5.15 14.95
C LYS A 191 0.49 -4.09 15.69
N LYS A 192 1.41 -3.43 14.98
CA LYS A 192 2.30 -2.44 15.59
C LYS A 192 1.60 -1.12 15.91
N TYR A 193 0.68 -0.67 15.06
CA TYR A 193 0.15 0.69 15.13
C TYR A 193 -1.34 0.78 15.47
N PHE A 194 -2.12 -0.27 15.26
CA PHE A 194 -3.58 -0.22 15.35
C PHE A 194 -4.21 -1.22 16.32
N LEU A 195 -3.59 -2.38 16.56
CA LEU A 195 -4.22 -3.51 17.29
C LEU A 195 -4.73 -3.13 18.69
N ASP A 196 -3.94 -2.38 19.46
CA ASP A 196 -4.24 -2.05 20.85
C ASP A 196 -4.83 -0.61 20.99
N LYS A 197 -5.40 -0.09 19.91
CA LYS A 197 -6.00 1.25 19.90
C LYS A 197 -7.49 1.19 20.13
N ASP A 198 -8.02 2.26 20.74
CA ASP A 198 -9.46 2.47 20.85
C ASP A 198 -10.09 2.57 19.45
N LYS A 199 -11.36 2.20 19.34
CA LYS A 199 -12.16 2.35 18.11
C LYS A 199 -12.56 3.82 17.85
N GLU A 200 -11.60 4.71 17.99
CA GLU A 200 -11.71 6.14 17.66
C GLU A 200 -10.61 6.49 16.66
N LEU A 201 -10.99 7.17 15.59
CA LEU A 201 -10.15 7.51 14.46
C LEU A 201 -10.06 9.02 14.30
N TYR A 202 -8.87 9.58 14.48
CA TYR A 202 -8.55 10.99 14.27
C TYR A 202 -7.81 11.15 12.94
N ILE A 203 -8.36 11.93 12.01
CA ILE A 203 -7.82 12.10 10.67
C ILE A 203 -7.48 13.56 10.44
N ASN A 204 -6.20 13.87 10.25
CA ASN A 204 -5.77 15.17 9.80
C ASN A 204 -5.87 15.26 8.27
N VAL A 205 -6.77 16.10 7.78
CA VAL A 205 -7.02 16.27 6.35
C VAL A 205 -6.38 17.53 5.76
N ASP A 206 -5.56 18.25 6.51
CA ASP A 206 -4.97 19.52 6.05
C ASP A 206 -4.16 19.36 4.76
N GLU A 207 -3.32 18.33 4.65
CA GLU A 207 -2.49 18.13 3.46
C GLU A 207 -3.32 17.77 2.23
N VAL A 208 -4.48 17.17 2.45
CA VAL A 208 -5.40 16.76 1.40
C VAL A 208 -6.17 17.95 0.81
N ILE A 209 -6.62 18.88 1.67
CA ILE A 209 -7.51 19.98 1.25
C ILE A 209 -6.82 21.34 1.06
N ILE A 210 -5.58 21.48 1.54
CA ILE A 210 -4.89 22.80 1.56
C ILE A 210 -4.74 23.44 0.17
N ASN A 211 -4.53 22.64 -0.86
CA ASN A 211 -4.38 23.16 -2.22
C ASN A 211 -5.70 23.66 -2.78
N LEU A 212 -6.80 23.00 -2.42
CA LEU A 212 -8.15 23.40 -2.79
C LEU A 212 -8.53 24.71 -2.11
N GLU A 213 -8.25 24.84 -0.81
CA GLU A 213 -8.48 26.08 -0.04
C GLU A 213 -7.63 27.25 -0.56
N LYS A 214 -6.38 27.00 -0.93
CA LYS A 214 -5.51 28.01 -1.56
C LYS A 214 -6.05 28.49 -2.92
N ASP A 215 -6.58 27.58 -3.73
CA ASP A 215 -7.22 27.91 -5.01
C ASP A 215 -8.44 28.81 -4.80
N PHE A 216 -9.32 28.43 -3.86
CA PHE A 216 -10.46 29.23 -3.45
C PHE A 216 -10.05 30.64 -3.03
N TYR A 217 -9.11 30.74 -2.09
CA TYR A 217 -8.63 32.05 -1.60
C TYR A 217 -8.05 32.91 -2.74
N LYS A 218 -7.24 32.34 -3.63
CA LYS A 218 -6.63 33.06 -4.74
C LYS A 218 -7.69 33.62 -5.70
N LYS A 219 -8.70 32.80 -6.05
CA LYS A 219 -9.77 33.18 -6.97
C LYS A 219 -10.70 34.22 -6.40
N ASN A 220 -10.93 34.19 -5.10
CA ASN A 220 -11.92 35.04 -4.42
C ASN A 220 -11.29 36.15 -3.57
N LYS A 221 -9.97 36.39 -3.67
CA LYS A 221 -9.23 37.31 -2.80
C LYS A 221 -9.85 38.71 -2.72
N THR A 222 -10.35 39.27 -3.82
CA THR A 222 -10.97 40.59 -3.85
C THR A 222 -12.29 40.59 -3.06
N LYS A 223 -13.18 39.64 -3.36
CA LYS A 223 -14.45 39.49 -2.66
C LYS A 223 -14.26 39.24 -1.16
N ILE A 224 -13.32 38.36 -0.80
CA ILE A 224 -12.96 38.10 0.60
C ILE A 224 -12.51 39.40 1.29
N SER A 225 -11.71 40.23 0.61
CA SER A 225 -11.24 41.50 1.16
C SER A 225 -12.34 42.53 1.30
N GLU A 226 -13.36 42.51 0.44
CA GLU A 226 -14.54 43.36 0.51
C GLU A 226 -15.43 42.93 1.69
N ILE A 227 -15.74 41.66 1.83
CA ILE A 227 -16.52 41.07 2.93
C ILE A 227 -15.89 41.42 4.29
N LEU A 228 -14.59 41.27 4.41
CA LEU A 228 -13.88 41.42 5.68
C LEU A 228 -13.33 42.85 5.90
N GLY A 229 -13.60 43.77 4.98
CA GLY A 229 -13.30 45.20 5.12
C GLY A 229 -11.79 45.56 5.05
N ASN A 230 -10.92 44.63 4.76
CA ASN A 230 -9.46 44.80 4.74
C ASN A 230 -8.78 43.87 3.75
N LYS A 231 -7.54 44.24 3.31
CA LYS A 231 -6.67 43.33 2.56
C LYS A 231 -6.18 42.22 3.48
N ILE A 232 -6.71 41.01 3.29
CA ILE A 232 -6.44 39.85 4.14
C ILE A 232 -5.36 38.99 3.50
N LYS A 233 -4.40 38.54 4.30
CA LYS A 233 -3.41 37.53 3.92
C LYS A 233 -3.97 36.14 4.12
N TRP A 234 -3.42 35.15 3.40
CA TRP A 234 -3.79 33.75 3.49
C TRP A 234 -3.92 33.21 4.93
N GLY A 235 -2.94 33.46 5.78
CA GLY A 235 -3.00 33.03 7.19
C GLY A 235 -4.11 33.69 8.02
N GLN A 236 -4.50 34.91 7.66
CA GLN A 236 -5.61 35.62 8.31
C GLN A 236 -6.96 35.09 7.80
N PHE A 237 -7.05 34.76 6.51
CA PHE A 237 -8.24 34.14 5.94
C PHE A 237 -8.67 32.89 6.69
N LYS A 238 -7.73 32.04 7.08
CA LYS A 238 -8.00 30.81 7.84
C LYS A 238 -8.73 31.06 9.17
N LEU A 239 -8.55 32.22 9.77
CA LEU A 239 -9.12 32.63 11.05
C LEU A 239 -10.39 33.49 10.89
N CYS A 240 -10.84 33.76 9.66
CA CYS A 240 -11.99 34.59 9.43
C CYS A 240 -13.29 33.83 9.77
N ASP A 241 -14.14 34.50 10.52
CA ASP A 241 -15.48 34.01 10.91
C ASP A 241 -16.52 35.06 10.44
N SER A 242 -17.15 34.82 9.29
CA SER A 242 -18.17 35.67 8.70
C SER A 242 -19.16 34.82 7.89
N GLU A 243 -20.46 34.96 8.17
CA GLU A 243 -21.52 34.24 7.44
C GLU A 243 -21.52 34.58 5.94
N GLU A 244 -21.08 35.80 5.56
CA GLU A 244 -20.99 36.19 4.15
C GLU A 244 -19.92 35.38 3.38
N LEU A 245 -18.97 34.76 4.08
CA LEU A 245 -18.04 33.81 3.48
C LEU A 245 -18.71 32.47 3.11
N GLU A 246 -19.76 32.09 3.83
CA GLU A 246 -20.48 30.83 3.55
C GLU A 246 -21.12 30.86 2.17
N GLU A 247 -21.80 31.96 1.79
CA GLU A 247 -22.39 32.10 0.45
C GLU A 247 -21.31 32.04 -0.64
N LEU A 248 -20.17 32.72 -0.41
CA LEU A 248 -19.07 32.70 -1.36
C LEU A 248 -18.41 31.30 -1.53
N VAL A 249 -18.39 30.53 -0.46
CA VAL A 249 -17.92 29.15 -0.46
C VAL A 249 -18.91 28.23 -1.17
N ASP A 250 -20.19 28.37 -0.87
CA ASP A 250 -21.24 27.59 -1.53
C ASP A 250 -21.28 27.85 -3.04
N ASP A 251 -21.14 29.10 -3.49
CA ASP A 251 -20.99 29.46 -4.89
C ASP A 251 -19.75 28.82 -5.56
N TYR A 252 -18.62 28.79 -4.85
CA TYR A 252 -17.41 28.16 -5.34
C TYR A 252 -17.61 26.66 -5.53
N PHE A 253 -18.19 25.98 -4.57
CA PHE A 253 -18.41 24.54 -4.63
C PHE A 253 -19.56 24.15 -5.57
N ALA A 254 -20.58 25.00 -5.74
CA ALA A 254 -21.66 24.76 -6.72
C ALA A 254 -21.10 24.61 -8.14
N ASN A 255 -20.09 25.43 -8.48
CA ASN A 255 -19.49 25.46 -9.80
C ASN A 255 -18.21 24.61 -9.92
N LYS A 256 -17.75 23.96 -8.85
CA LYS A 256 -16.52 23.15 -8.85
C LYS A 256 -16.83 21.72 -9.28
N ILE A 257 -16.24 21.33 -10.39
CA ILE A 257 -16.12 19.90 -10.74
C ILE A 257 -14.85 19.41 -10.06
N PHE A 258 -14.99 18.52 -9.10
CA PHE A 258 -13.84 17.85 -8.54
C PHE A 258 -13.34 16.79 -9.54
N ASN A 259 -12.04 16.72 -9.75
CA ASN A 259 -11.41 15.47 -10.14
C ASN A 259 -11.45 14.58 -8.89
N THR A 260 -12.59 13.94 -8.71
CA THR A 260 -13.11 13.47 -7.43
C THR A 260 -12.47 12.19 -6.93
N ASN A 261 -11.60 11.55 -7.71
CA ASN A 261 -11.13 10.22 -7.38
C ASN A 261 -10.23 10.20 -6.12
N GLU A 262 -9.42 11.24 -5.92
CA GLU A 262 -8.44 11.23 -4.84
C GLU A 262 -9.04 11.49 -3.44
N LEU A 263 -9.92 12.49 -3.33
CA LEU A 263 -10.50 12.88 -2.03
C LEU A 263 -11.65 11.97 -1.61
N LEU A 264 -12.49 11.56 -2.57
CA LEU A 264 -13.62 10.68 -2.30
C LEU A 264 -13.19 9.30 -1.81
N VAL A 265 -11.98 8.85 -2.16
CA VAL A 265 -11.50 7.54 -1.72
C VAL A 265 -11.38 7.45 -0.20
N ILE A 266 -10.88 8.50 0.47
CA ILE A 266 -10.82 8.52 1.95
C ILE A 266 -12.20 8.32 2.54
N PHE A 267 -13.18 9.13 2.10
CA PHE A 267 -14.52 9.11 2.66
C PHE A 267 -15.22 7.78 2.39
N LYS A 268 -15.06 7.24 1.19
CA LYS A 268 -15.61 5.93 0.85
C LYS A 268 -15.00 4.80 1.67
N LEU A 269 -13.70 4.82 1.90
CA LEU A 269 -13.05 3.84 2.80
C LEU A 269 -13.53 3.98 4.25
N LEU A 270 -13.86 5.21 4.68
CA LEU A 270 -14.36 5.45 6.02
C LEU A 270 -15.79 4.90 6.25
N GLU A 271 -16.60 4.70 5.19
CA GLU A 271 -17.90 4.04 5.29
C GLU A 271 -17.77 2.59 5.79
N ASP A 272 -16.67 1.91 5.41
CA ASP A 272 -16.40 0.51 5.79
C ASP A 272 -15.77 0.35 7.19
N ILE A 273 -15.48 1.45 7.90
CA ILE A 273 -14.86 1.44 9.22
C ILE A 273 -15.89 1.81 10.29
N ASP A 274 -16.23 0.85 11.16
CA ASP A 274 -17.13 1.05 12.30
C ASP A 274 -16.38 1.61 13.52
N TYR A 275 -15.75 2.78 13.36
CA TYR A 275 -15.07 3.54 14.40
C TYR A 275 -15.68 4.92 14.51
N LYS A 276 -15.62 5.52 15.71
CA LYS A 276 -15.96 6.95 15.87
C LYS A 276 -14.93 7.79 15.14
N LYS A 277 -15.37 8.70 14.25
CA LYS A 277 -14.52 9.45 13.34
C LYS A 277 -14.46 10.93 13.74
N HIS A 278 -13.24 11.46 13.82
CA HIS A 278 -12.97 12.86 14.13
C HIS A 278 -12.05 13.42 13.04
N PHE A 279 -12.43 14.54 12.46
CA PHE A 279 -11.60 15.22 11.47
C PHE A 279 -10.89 16.41 12.12
N ILE A 280 -9.60 16.55 11.78
CA ILE A 280 -8.74 17.62 12.27
C ILE A 280 -8.34 18.45 11.08
N THR A 281 -8.58 19.77 11.15
CA THR A 281 -8.23 20.70 10.09
C THR A 281 -7.92 22.09 10.63
N LYS A 282 -7.00 22.79 9.97
CA LYS A 282 -6.71 24.21 10.12
C LYS A 282 -7.29 25.04 8.99
N ALA A 283 -8.11 24.44 8.13
CA ALA A 283 -8.82 25.17 7.10
C ALA A 283 -9.83 26.15 7.70
N ASN A 284 -10.22 27.17 6.91
CA ASN A 284 -11.30 28.06 7.30
C ASN A 284 -12.57 27.24 7.54
N LYS A 285 -13.29 27.52 8.63
CA LYS A 285 -14.50 26.79 9.05
C LYS A 285 -15.51 26.67 7.92
N TYR A 286 -15.94 27.78 7.34
CA TYR A 286 -16.95 27.79 6.27
C TYR A 286 -16.47 27.06 5.01
N PHE A 287 -15.19 27.21 4.67
CA PHE A 287 -14.60 26.48 3.54
C PHE A 287 -14.69 24.97 3.76
N TYR A 288 -14.34 24.49 4.94
CA TYR A 288 -14.35 23.07 5.24
C TYR A 288 -15.77 22.50 5.32
N GLU A 289 -16.69 23.22 5.97
CA GLU A 289 -18.11 22.84 6.04
C GLU A 289 -18.75 22.79 4.64
N GLY A 290 -18.50 23.80 3.80
CA GLY A 290 -18.97 23.80 2.40
C GLY A 290 -18.37 22.67 1.56
N PHE A 291 -17.11 22.30 1.82
CA PHE A 291 -16.47 21.14 1.21
C PHE A 291 -17.18 19.84 1.57
N LEU A 292 -17.46 19.61 2.85
CA LEU A 292 -18.18 18.41 3.33
C LEU A 292 -19.62 18.36 2.80
N LYS A 293 -20.33 19.48 2.82
CA LYS A 293 -21.68 19.64 2.26
C LYS A 293 -21.70 19.26 0.78
N LYS A 294 -20.70 19.72 0.00
CA LYS A 294 -20.56 19.36 -1.42
C LYS A 294 -20.36 17.87 -1.66
N LEU A 295 -19.69 17.18 -0.75
CA LEU A 295 -19.45 15.73 -0.82
C LEU A 295 -20.58 14.90 -0.22
N ASN A 296 -21.59 15.55 0.36
CA ASN A 296 -22.69 14.91 1.08
C ASN A 296 -22.19 13.99 2.22
N ILE A 297 -21.21 14.49 2.98
CA ILE A 297 -20.59 13.77 4.08
C ILE A 297 -21.09 14.34 5.40
N ASP A 298 -21.66 13.46 6.22
CA ASP A 298 -22.03 13.78 7.60
C ASP A 298 -20.86 13.42 8.53
N ILE A 299 -20.40 14.39 9.30
CA ILE A 299 -19.29 14.21 10.24
C ILE A 299 -19.74 14.70 11.61
N GLU A 300 -19.68 13.79 12.57
CA GLU A 300 -20.12 14.06 13.92
C GLU A 300 -19.26 15.09 14.67
N ASP A 301 -17.92 15.05 14.46
CA ASP A 301 -16.97 15.91 15.18
C ASP A 301 -15.87 16.48 14.26
N ILE A 302 -15.81 17.81 14.15
CA ILE A 302 -14.74 18.52 13.48
C ILE A 302 -13.92 19.30 14.52
N ILE A 303 -12.62 19.10 14.52
CA ILE A 303 -11.68 19.79 15.40
C ILE A 303 -10.86 20.76 14.55
N TYR A 304 -11.01 22.06 14.80
CA TYR A 304 -10.42 23.14 13.99
C TYR A 304 -9.01 23.59 14.44
N ASP A 305 -8.52 23.17 15.59
CA ASP A 305 -7.15 23.49 16.05
C ASP A 305 -6.53 22.30 16.77
N ASP A 306 -5.24 22.05 16.53
CA ASP A 306 -4.45 21.06 17.28
C ASP A 306 -4.48 21.30 18.80
N LYS A 307 -4.78 22.53 19.25
CA LYS A 307 -4.88 22.85 20.68
C LYS A 307 -6.10 22.24 21.36
N ASP A 308 -7.16 22.00 20.56
CA ASP A 308 -8.43 21.44 21.03
C ASP A 308 -8.41 19.90 21.00
N LEU A 309 -7.30 19.32 20.52
CA LEU A 309 -7.14 17.88 20.49
C LEU A 309 -7.08 17.29 21.91
N PRO A 310 -7.90 16.29 22.21
CA PRO A 310 -7.86 15.58 23.49
C PRO A 310 -6.58 14.72 23.60
N LYS A 311 -5.48 15.33 24.02
CA LYS A 311 -4.12 14.74 24.00
C LYS A 311 -4.03 13.35 24.64
N GLU A 312 -4.81 13.09 25.67
CA GLU A 312 -4.82 11.77 26.32
C GLU A 312 -5.56 10.74 25.44
N LYS A 313 -6.65 11.12 24.78
CA LYS A 313 -7.39 10.24 23.87
C LYS A 313 -6.59 9.90 22.62
N ILE A 314 -5.84 10.84 22.04
CA ILE A 314 -5.00 10.59 20.86
C ILE A 314 -3.93 9.52 21.13
N LYS A 315 -3.43 9.41 22.37
CA LYS A 315 -2.45 8.37 22.70
C LYS A 315 -3.02 6.96 22.61
N THR A 316 -4.30 6.80 22.92
CA THR A 316 -4.99 5.50 22.88
C THR A 316 -5.74 5.24 21.59
N SER A 317 -6.06 6.28 20.82
CA SER A 317 -6.82 6.21 19.56
C SER A 317 -5.91 6.10 18.34
N ILE A 318 -6.49 5.82 17.18
CA ILE A 318 -5.77 5.82 15.91
C ILE A 318 -5.70 7.25 15.38
N TYR A 319 -4.49 7.74 15.14
CA TYR A 319 -4.24 9.07 14.57
C TYR A 319 -3.61 8.95 13.19
N LEU A 320 -4.33 9.37 12.15
CA LEU A 320 -3.87 9.39 10.78
C LEU A 320 -3.48 10.82 10.39
N ASN A 321 -2.24 10.99 10.00
CA ASN A 321 -1.67 12.25 9.55
C ASN A 321 -0.71 11.99 8.39
N GLY A 322 -0.68 12.88 7.41
CA GLY A 322 0.19 12.79 6.26
C GLY A 322 -0.53 13.09 4.95
N ASP A 323 0.11 12.70 3.86
CA ASP A 323 -0.47 12.86 2.53
C ASP A 323 -1.62 11.86 2.26
N LEU A 324 -2.31 12.08 1.16
CA LEU A 324 -3.44 11.23 0.74
C LEU A 324 -3.07 9.75 0.69
N LYS A 325 -1.91 9.43 0.11
CA LYS A 325 -1.43 8.06 -0.03
C LYS A 325 -1.26 7.37 1.33
N SER A 326 -0.64 8.03 2.28
CA SER A 326 -0.39 7.51 3.63
C SER A 326 -1.69 7.24 4.40
N ILE A 327 -2.66 8.15 4.28
CA ILE A 327 -3.99 7.99 4.90
C ILE A 327 -4.72 6.81 4.26
N VAL A 328 -4.78 6.73 2.93
CA VAL A 328 -5.45 5.64 2.19
C VAL A 328 -4.83 4.28 2.52
N GLN A 329 -3.51 4.17 2.55
CA GLN A 329 -2.83 2.94 2.95
C GLN A 329 -3.23 2.49 4.37
N SER A 330 -3.26 3.43 5.31
CA SER A 330 -3.65 3.14 6.70
C SER A 330 -5.09 2.64 6.79
N LEU A 331 -6.02 3.30 6.10
CA LEU A 331 -7.43 2.89 6.05
C LEU A 331 -7.59 1.50 5.41
N LEU A 332 -6.94 1.24 4.29
CA LEU A 332 -6.96 -0.07 3.64
C LEU A 332 -6.40 -1.18 4.54
N ILE A 333 -5.35 -0.90 5.31
CA ILE A 333 -4.79 -1.86 6.27
C ILE A 333 -5.79 -2.12 7.40
N ILE A 334 -6.43 -1.08 7.94
CA ILE A 334 -7.45 -1.22 9.00
C ILE A 334 -8.62 -2.07 8.49
N ILE A 335 -9.13 -1.81 7.29
CA ILE A 335 -10.27 -2.55 6.70
C ILE A 335 -9.93 -4.02 6.44
N ASN A 336 -8.73 -4.32 5.96
CA ASN A 336 -8.40 -5.66 5.49
C ASN A 336 -7.74 -6.55 6.54
N VAL A 337 -7.24 -5.99 7.63
CA VAL A 337 -6.54 -6.74 8.69
C VAL A 337 -7.25 -6.63 10.03
N GLY A 338 -7.92 -5.50 10.31
CA GLY A 338 -8.71 -5.26 11.53
C GLY A 338 -10.03 -5.93 11.49
#